data_cb73d313a2e34645bf6212af21a8538f
#
_entry.id   cb73d313a2e34645bf6212af21a8538f
#
_cell.length_a   1.000
_cell.length_b   1.000
_cell.length_c   1.000
_cell.angle_alpha   90.00
_cell.angle_beta   90.00
_cell.angle_gamma   90.00
#
_symmetry.space_group_name_H-M   'P 1'
#
loop_
_entity.id
_entity.type
_entity.pdbx_description
1 polymer ?
#
loop_
_entity_poly.entity_id
_entity_poly.type
_entity_poly.pdbx_seq_one_letter_code
_entity_poly.pdbx_strand_id
1 'polypeptide(L)'
;AVGVTRSTINDTARVNLRAKNCNMYTRVAGVDIFQDGDTFGGSPNDEIIGIDWLYARLQESVYFRLINSLKVPMTNPGLLIIENEIRSVLSQAEANGLIDRGWVVSSPDVLSIPENMRAQRIAGAFVFRARLAGSIRKVVISGFLSV
;
A
#
# COMPACT_ATOMS: atom_id res chain seq x y z
N ALA A 1 4.57 -8.55 -21.43
CA ALA A 1 4.23 -9.78 -20.70
C ALA A 1 4.60 -10.99 -21.56
N VAL A 2 5.28 -11.99 -20.97
CA VAL A 2 5.69 -13.20 -21.70
C VAL A 2 4.45 -14.05 -21.97
N GLY A 3 4.25 -14.45 -23.25
CA GLY A 3 3.13 -15.32 -23.65
C GLY A 3 1.78 -14.60 -23.87
N VAL A 4 1.70 -13.29 -23.71
CA VAL A 4 0.49 -12.55 -23.97
C VAL A 4 0.61 -11.74 -25.25
N THR A 5 -0.30 -11.98 -26.19
CA THR A 5 -0.36 -11.22 -27.45
C THR A 5 -1.03 -9.87 -27.20
N ARG A 6 -0.39 -8.79 -27.67
CA ARG A 6 -0.96 -7.45 -27.58
C ARG A 6 -2.26 -7.31 -28.38
N SER A 7 -3.15 -6.48 -27.89
CA SER A 7 -4.37 -6.12 -28.61
C SER A 7 -4.07 -5.12 -29.73
N THR A 8 -4.61 -5.37 -30.92
CA THR A 8 -4.60 -4.40 -32.04
C THR A 8 -5.93 -3.65 -32.01
N ILE A 9 -5.93 -2.47 -31.42
CA ILE A 9 -7.13 -1.63 -31.22
C ILE A 9 -6.97 -0.32 -31.99
N ASN A 10 -8.04 0.13 -32.66
CA ASN A 10 -8.09 1.44 -33.28
C ASN A 10 -8.30 2.54 -32.21
N ASP A 11 -8.09 3.79 -32.59
CA ASP A 11 -8.18 4.92 -31.65
C ASP A 11 -9.57 5.13 -31.08
N THR A 12 -10.62 4.88 -31.85
CA THR A 12 -12.02 4.97 -31.38
C THR A 12 -12.29 3.93 -30.29
N ALA A 13 -11.88 2.67 -30.50
CA ALA A 13 -12.01 1.62 -29.50
C ALA A 13 -11.20 1.92 -28.25
N ARG A 14 -10.00 2.51 -28.40
CA ARG A 14 -9.16 2.93 -27.27
C ARG A 14 -9.86 3.98 -26.41
N VAL A 15 -10.46 5.01 -27.02
CA VAL A 15 -11.22 6.05 -26.30
C VAL A 15 -12.41 5.43 -25.56
N ASN A 16 -13.16 4.53 -26.22
CA ASN A 16 -14.31 3.88 -25.62
C ASN A 16 -13.92 2.96 -24.45
N LEU A 17 -12.80 2.25 -24.53
CA LEU A 17 -12.30 1.39 -23.48
C LEU A 17 -11.83 2.21 -22.26
N ARG A 18 -11.15 3.32 -22.50
CA ARG A 18 -10.77 4.26 -21.43
C ARG A 18 -11.97 4.86 -20.72
N ALA A 19 -12.99 5.25 -21.45
CA ALA A 19 -14.23 5.77 -20.86
C ALA A 19 -14.93 4.75 -19.93
N LYS A 20 -14.58 3.46 -20.06
CA LYS A 20 -15.09 2.35 -19.23
C LYS A 20 -14.08 1.85 -18.21
N ASN A 21 -12.99 2.58 -17.96
CA ASN A 21 -11.89 2.19 -17.06
C ASN A 21 -11.29 0.81 -17.42
N CYS A 22 -11.26 0.46 -18.70
CA CYS A 22 -10.68 -0.81 -19.16
C CYS A 22 -9.18 -0.66 -19.41
N ASN A 23 -8.40 -1.53 -18.81
CA ASN A 23 -6.96 -1.62 -19.04
C ASN A 23 -6.66 -2.29 -20.38
N MET A 24 -5.60 -1.84 -21.06
CA MET A 24 -5.24 -2.32 -22.40
C MET A 24 -3.77 -2.72 -22.46
N TYR A 25 -3.50 -3.92 -23.00
CA TYR A 25 -2.13 -4.30 -23.36
C TYR A 25 -1.87 -3.96 -24.82
N THR A 26 -1.13 -2.89 -25.08
CA THR A 26 -0.95 -2.32 -26.40
C THR A 26 0.46 -1.80 -26.64
N ARG A 27 0.80 -1.46 -27.88
CA ARG A 27 2.10 -0.87 -28.22
C ARG A 27 2.00 0.64 -28.29
N VAL A 28 2.88 1.32 -27.53
CA VAL A 28 3.04 2.77 -27.55
C VAL A 28 4.52 3.07 -27.78
N ALA A 29 4.83 3.93 -28.77
CA ALA A 29 6.19 4.31 -29.14
C ALA A 29 7.15 3.12 -29.31
N GLY A 30 6.65 2.01 -29.89
CA GLY A 30 7.47 0.81 -30.14
C GLY A 30 7.58 -0.17 -28.96
N VAL A 31 7.09 0.18 -27.78
CA VAL A 31 7.13 -0.64 -26.57
C VAL A 31 5.75 -1.21 -26.25
N ASP A 32 5.70 -2.50 -25.92
CA ASP A 32 4.47 -3.16 -25.50
C ASP A 32 4.25 -2.90 -24.00
N ILE A 33 3.20 -2.16 -23.67
CA ILE A 33 2.88 -1.72 -22.31
C ILE A 33 1.44 -2.08 -21.93
N PHE A 34 1.25 -2.25 -20.62
CA PHE A 34 -0.07 -2.28 -20.00
C PHE A 34 -0.49 -0.84 -19.71
N GLN A 35 -1.50 -0.36 -20.39
CA GLN A 35 -1.91 1.04 -20.36
C GLN A 35 -3.11 1.25 -19.43
N ASP A 36 -3.12 2.41 -18.77
CA ASP A 36 -4.10 2.95 -17.83
C ASP A 36 -3.94 2.43 -16.40
N GLY A 37 -4.10 1.15 -16.07
CA GLY A 37 -3.87 0.61 -14.72
C GLY A 37 -4.92 1.05 -13.70
N ASP A 38 -6.17 1.19 -14.13
CA ASP A 38 -7.30 1.55 -13.28
C ASP A 38 -8.18 0.34 -12.97
N THR A 39 -8.87 0.38 -11.83
CA THR A 39 -9.96 -0.54 -11.52
C THR A 39 -11.21 -0.12 -12.28
N PHE A 40 -12.20 -1.01 -12.40
CA PHE A 40 -13.51 -0.69 -12.97
C PHE A 40 -14.19 0.49 -12.28
N GLY A 41 -13.93 0.68 -10.98
CA GLY A 41 -14.42 1.82 -10.20
C GLY A 41 -13.66 3.13 -10.42
N GLY A 42 -12.62 3.13 -11.28
CA GLY A 42 -11.82 4.30 -11.58
C GLY A 42 -10.70 4.60 -10.57
N SER A 43 -10.51 3.75 -9.55
CA SER A 43 -9.39 3.89 -8.62
C SER A 43 -8.12 3.29 -9.22
N PRO A 44 -6.93 3.88 -8.95
CA PRO A 44 -5.66 3.32 -9.36
C PRO A 44 -5.42 1.92 -8.80
N ASN A 45 -5.01 0.98 -9.66
CA ASN A 45 -4.73 -0.40 -9.26
C ASN A 45 -3.56 -0.51 -8.28
N ASP A 46 -2.54 0.31 -8.44
CA ASP A 46 -1.38 0.36 -7.57
C ASP A 46 -1.74 0.74 -6.12
N GLU A 47 -2.70 1.65 -5.94
CA GLU A 47 -3.20 2.01 -4.61
C GLU A 47 -3.93 0.83 -3.94
N ILE A 48 -4.84 0.18 -4.67
CA ILE A 48 -5.63 -0.94 -4.13
C ILE A 48 -4.71 -2.11 -3.75
N ILE A 49 -3.85 -2.53 -4.68
CA ILE A 49 -2.91 -3.63 -4.45
C ILE A 49 -1.93 -3.28 -3.32
N GLY A 50 -1.50 -2.02 -3.26
CA GLY A 50 -0.61 -1.55 -2.20
C GLY A 50 -1.27 -1.58 -0.82
N ILE A 51 -2.54 -1.18 -0.70
CA ILE A 51 -3.31 -1.25 0.55
C ILE A 51 -3.50 -2.70 0.98
N ASP A 52 -3.88 -3.59 0.06
CA ASP A 52 -4.05 -5.02 0.33
C ASP A 52 -2.74 -5.66 0.80
N TRP A 53 -1.63 -5.33 0.14
CA TRP A 53 -0.29 -5.76 0.55
C TRP A 53 0.05 -5.28 1.95
N LEU A 54 -0.17 -3.99 2.25
CA LEU A 54 0.11 -3.42 3.56
C LEU A 54 -0.69 -4.12 4.67
N TYR A 55 -1.98 -4.34 4.40
CA TYR A 55 -2.87 -5.03 5.35
C TYR A 55 -2.40 -6.46 5.64
N ALA A 56 -2.13 -7.23 4.59
CA ALA A 56 -1.62 -8.60 4.72
C ALA A 56 -0.27 -8.62 5.48
N ARG A 57 0.64 -7.72 5.13
CA ARG A 57 1.97 -7.66 5.72
C ARG A 57 1.95 -7.27 7.19
N LEU A 58 1.07 -6.36 7.59
CA LEU A 58 0.87 -6.01 8.99
C LEU A 58 0.37 -7.21 9.81
N GLN A 59 -0.62 -7.95 9.28
CA GLN A 59 -1.12 -9.15 9.95
C GLN A 59 -0.04 -10.22 10.09
N GLU A 60 0.69 -10.52 9.02
CA GLU A 60 1.78 -11.49 9.03
C GLU A 60 2.84 -11.11 10.05
N SER A 61 3.35 -9.89 10.01
CA SER A 61 4.46 -9.45 10.86
C SER A 61 4.09 -9.53 12.35
N VAL A 62 2.93 -9.01 12.73
CA VAL A 62 2.44 -9.08 14.11
C VAL A 62 2.22 -10.53 14.53
N TYR A 63 1.60 -11.35 13.68
CA TYR A 63 1.38 -12.76 13.97
C TYR A 63 2.70 -13.50 14.16
N PHE A 64 3.67 -13.35 13.25
CA PHE A 64 4.99 -13.96 13.38
C PHE A 64 5.70 -13.53 14.65
N ARG A 65 5.58 -12.27 15.04
CA ARG A 65 6.16 -11.79 16.30
C ARG A 65 5.57 -12.49 17.51
N LEU A 66 4.25 -12.66 17.52
CA LEU A 66 3.56 -13.31 18.63
C LEU A 66 3.92 -14.79 18.77
N ILE A 67 3.97 -15.55 17.67
CA ILE A 67 4.25 -17.00 17.71
C ILE A 67 5.74 -17.32 17.95
N ASN A 68 6.65 -16.45 17.51
CA ASN A 68 8.09 -16.64 17.71
C ASN A 68 8.60 -16.06 19.04
N SER A 69 7.76 -15.41 19.83
CA SER A 69 8.09 -14.94 21.16
C SER A 69 7.57 -15.92 22.21
N LEU A 70 8.39 -16.28 23.19
CA LEU A 70 7.94 -17.11 24.32
C LEU A 70 6.74 -16.49 25.03
N LYS A 71 6.75 -15.16 25.17
CA LYS A 71 5.67 -14.38 25.75
C LYS A 71 5.85 -12.90 25.39
N VAL A 72 4.78 -12.26 24.91
CA VAL A 72 4.68 -10.81 24.86
C VAL A 72 3.84 -10.35 26.05
N PRO A 73 4.43 -9.73 27.09
CA PRO A 73 3.70 -9.36 28.29
C PRO A 73 2.73 -8.20 28.02
N MET A 74 1.61 -8.16 28.76
CA MET A 74 0.65 -7.05 28.71
C MET A 74 1.18 -5.88 29.57
N THR A 75 2.23 -5.25 29.10
CA THR A 75 2.93 -4.10 29.72
C THR A 75 3.28 -3.10 28.62
N ASN A 76 3.54 -1.84 28.97
CA ASN A 76 3.96 -0.85 27.97
C ASN A 76 5.19 -1.31 27.15
N PRO A 77 6.26 -1.90 27.75
CA PRO A 77 7.33 -2.47 26.95
C PRO A 77 6.89 -3.61 26.02
N GLY A 78 5.92 -4.44 26.43
CA GLY A 78 5.37 -5.50 25.60
C GLY A 78 4.56 -4.96 24.41
N LEU A 79 3.78 -3.91 24.63
CA LEU A 79 3.05 -3.21 23.55
C LEU A 79 4.01 -2.53 22.56
N LEU A 80 5.14 -1.99 23.03
CA LEU A 80 6.18 -1.43 22.18
C LEU A 80 6.82 -2.48 21.23
N ILE A 81 6.87 -3.75 21.62
CA ILE A 81 7.35 -4.82 20.74
C ILE A 81 6.44 -4.90 19.51
N ILE A 82 5.12 -4.88 19.71
CA ILE A 82 4.15 -4.93 18.61
C ILE A 82 4.19 -3.63 17.79
N GLU A 83 4.30 -2.48 18.45
CA GLU A 83 4.45 -1.18 17.77
C GLU A 83 5.67 -1.17 16.85
N ASN A 84 6.79 -1.74 17.28
CA ASN A 84 8.01 -1.81 16.47
C ASN A 84 7.84 -2.70 15.24
N GLU A 85 7.06 -3.79 15.32
CA GLU A 85 6.72 -4.58 14.13
C GLU A 85 5.89 -3.76 13.13
N ILE A 86 4.89 -3.02 13.61
CA ILE A 86 4.09 -2.12 12.77
C ILE A 86 4.98 -1.05 12.12
N ARG A 87 5.88 -0.44 12.88
CA ARG A 87 6.86 0.54 12.36
C ARG A 87 7.77 -0.06 11.29
N SER A 88 8.23 -1.29 11.49
CA SER A 88 9.05 -2.00 10.51
C SER A 88 8.32 -2.19 9.18
N VAL A 89 7.06 -2.61 9.22
CA VAL A 89 6.24 -2.79 8.01
C VAL A 89 5.97 -1.45 7.31
N LEU A 90 5.67 -0.39 8.07
CA LEU A 90 5.45 0.95 7.48
C LEU A 90 6.75 1.51 6.86
N SER A 91 7.90 1.28 7.48
CA SER A 91 9.20 1.64 6.89
C SER A 91 9.46 0.89 5.59
N GLN A 92 9.08 -0.38 5.51
CA GLN A 92 9.15 -1.17 4.27
C GLN A 92 8.19 -0.62 3.20
N ALA A 93 6.98 -0.23 3.60
CA ALA A 93 6.00 0.39 2.70
C ALA A 93 6.50 1.74 2.15
N GLU A 94 7.17 2.54 2.99
CA GLU A 94 7.83 3.79 2.57
C GLU A 94 8.97 3.51 1.59
N ALA A 95 9.84 2.55 1.89
CA ALA A 95 10.94 2.16 1.02
C ALA A 95 10.47 1.65 -0.35
N ASN A 96 9.31 0.98 -0.39
CA ASN A 96 8.67 0.53 -1.62
C ASN A 96 7.92 1.65 -2.36
N GLY A 97 7.86 2.87 -1.82
CA GLY A 97 7.15 3.99 -2.41
C GLY A 97 5.62 3.89 -2.35
N LEU A 98 5.06 3.05 -1.47
CA LEU A 98 3.62 2.94 -1.26
C LEU A 98 3.07 4.08 -0.41
N ILE A 99 3.81 4.46 0.62
CA ILE A 99 3.44 5.56 1.52
C ILE A 99 4.53 6.62 1.55
N ASP A 100 4.13 7.85 1.80
CA ASP A 100 5.02 8.99 1.93
C ASP A 100 5.64 9.05 3.34
N ARG A 101 6.69 9.82 3.49
CA ARG A 101 7.35 10.11 4.78
C ARG A 101 6.39 10.83 5.74
N GLY A 102 6.69 10.68 7.03
CA GLY A 102 5.95 11.37 8.08
C GLY A 102 4.76 10.57 8.62
N TRP A 103 4.71 9.28 8.34
CA TRP A 103 3.77 8.38 9.01
C TRP A 103 4.06 8.29 10.51
N VAL A 104 3.03 8.07 11.30
CA VAL A 104 3.10 7.95 12.75
C VAL A 104 2.38 6.70 13.22
N VAL A 105 2.89 6.09 14.28
CA VAL A 105 2.27 4.95 14.96
C VAL A 105 2.13 5.31 16.45
N SER A 106 1.04 4.91 17.04
CA SER A 106 0.75 5.06 18.46
C SER A 106 0.23 3.74 19.00
N SER A 107 0.85 3.27 20.08
CA SER A 107 0.35 2.16 20.90
C SER A 107 -0.54 2.70 22.02
N PRO A 108 -1.50 1.91 22.51
CA PRO A 108 -2.26 2.25 23.70
C PRO A 108 -1.38 2.18 24.94
N ASP A 109 -1.68 2.97 25.96
CA ASP A 109 -1.14 2.74 27.29
C ASP A 109 -1.87 1.55 27.94
N VAL A 110 -1.11 0.66 28.56
CA VAL A 110 -1.66 -0.50 29.29
C VAL A 110 -2.73 -0.09 30.31
N LEU A 111 -2.54 1.03 31.00
CA LEU A 111 -3.50 1.50 32.00
C LEU A 111 -4.78 2.06 31.38
N SER A 112 -4.74 2.46 30.10
CA SER A 112 -5.94 2.90 29.37
C SER A 112 -6.79 1.73 28.82
N ILE A 113 -6.23 0.51 28.81
CA ILE A 113 -6.95 -0.68 28.35
C ILE A 113 -7.90 -1.15 29.46
N PRO A 114 -9.19 -1.32 29.19
CA PRO A 114 -10.17 -1.80 30.17
C PRO A 114 -9.76 -3.12 30.80
N GLU A 115 -10.04 -3.29 32.09
CA GLU A 115 -9.66 -4.48 32.87
C GLU A 115 -10.16 -5.79 32.28
N ASN A 116 -11.40 -5.78 31.78
CA ASN A 116 -12.00 -6.95 31.13
C ASN A 116 -11.24 -7.38 29.88
N MET A 117 -10.73 -6.43 29.07
CA MET A 117 -9.90 -6.72 27.89
C MET A 117 -8.52 -7.24 28.31
N ARG A 118 -7.92 -6.66 29.35
CA ARG A 118 -6.64 -7.14 29.89
C ARG A 118 -6.76 -8.56 30.43
N ALA A 119 -7.87 -8.87 31.13
CA ALA A 119 -8.15 -10.22 31.63
C ALA A 119 -8.30 -11.23 30.49
N GLN A 120 -8.88 -10.83 29.36
CA GLN A 120 -9.00 -11.63 28.13
C GLN A 120 -7.70 -11.63 27.29
N ARG A 121 -6.65 -10.95 27.73
CA ARG A 121 -5.36 -10.80 27.02
C ARG A 121 -5.51 -10.12 25.66
N ILE A 122 -6.46 -9.21 25.53
CA ILE A 122 -6.68 -8.41 24.34
C ILE A 122 -5.96 -7.07 24.52
N ALA A 123 -4.97 -6.81 23.67
CA ALA A 123 -4.34 -5.51 23.59
C ALA A 123 -5.31 -4.49 23.01
N GLY A 124 -5.19 -3.23 23.41
CA GLY A 124 -5.96 -2.14 22.82
C GLY A 124 -5.61 -1.90 21.34
N ALA A 125 -6.29 -0.96 20.73
CA ALA A 125 -6.06 -0.64 19.32
C ALA A 125 -4.71 0.09 19.13
N PHE A 126 -3.89 -0.43 18.23
CA PHE A 126 -2.75 0.29 17.66
C PHE A 126 -3.26 1.16 16.52
N VAL A 127 -2.88 2.42 16.51
CA VAL A 127 -3.32 3.38 15.49
C VAL A 127 -2.10 3.85 14.70
N PHE A 128 -2.19 3.79 13.38
CA PHE A 128 -1.21 4.44 12.52
C PHE A 128 -1.89 5.41 11.56
N ARG A 129 -1.15 6.40 11.11
CA ARG A 129 -1.54 7.35 10.08
C ARG A 129 -0.42 7.44 9.06
N ALA A 130 -0.75 7.23 7.80
CA ALA A 130 0.17 7.33 6.68
C ALA A 130 -0.56 7.97 5.49
N ARG A 131 0.19 8.59 4.61
CA ARG A 131 -0.31 9.12 3.34
C ARG A 131 0.17 8.18 2.24
N LEU A 132 -0.71 7.80 1.32
CA LEU A 132 -0.32 7.05 0.13
C LEU A 132 0.51 7.94 -0.80
N ALA A 133 1.57 7.37 -1.35
CA ALA A 133 2.38 7.99 -2.39
C ALA A 133 1.88 7.45 -3.75
N GLY A 134 1.05 8.22 -4.44
CA GLY A 134 0.52 7.82 -5.75
C GLY A 134 1.59 7.81 -6.84
N SER A 135 1.44 6.94 -7.83
CA SER A 135 2.33 6.84 -8.98
C SER A 135 2.20 8.04 -9.93
N ILE A 136 3.32 8.57 -10.39
CA ILE A 136 3.33 9.64 -11.40
C ILE A 136 2.90 9.06 -12.75
N ARG A 137 1.74 9.46 -13.26
CA ARG A 137 1.19 8.98 -14.54
C ARG A 137 1.42 9.93 -15.70
N LYS A 138 1.66 11.22 -15.44
CA LYS A 138 1.85 12.25 -16.46
C LYS A 138 2.92 13.23 -16.05
N VAL A 139 3.86 13.49 -16.96
CA VAL A 139 4.88 14.51 -16.80
C VAL A 139 4.71 15.54 -17.91
N VAL A 140 4.73 16.82 -17.56
CA VAL A 140 4.76 17.94 -18.52
C VAL A 140 6.14 18.57 -18.42
N ILE A 141 6.85 18.64 -19.55
CA ILE A 141 8.18 19.26 -19.62
C ILE A 141 8.06 20.52 -20.48
N SER A 142 8.46 21.65 -19.94
CA SER A 142 8.56 22.92 -20.66
C SER A 142 10.00 23.39 -20.65
N GLY A 143 10.54 23.75 -21.81
CA GLY A 143 11.91 24.25 -21.93
C GLY A 143 11.97 25.42 -22.92
N PHE A 144 12.83 26.39 -22.63
CA PHE A 144 13.14 27.51 -23.51
C PHE A 144 14.59 27.38 -23.96
N LEU A 145 14.81 27.45 -25.28
CA LEU A 145 16.13 27.51 -25.88
C LEU A 145 16.34 28.92 -26.42
N SER A 146 17.43 29.59 -25.99
CA SER A 146 17.87 30.85 -26.56
C SER A 146 19.21 30.66 -27.29
N VAL A 147 19.41 31.36 -28.41
CA VAL A 147 20.68 31.44 -29.15
C VAL A 147 21.46 32.59 -28.60
#